data_5b848d41b2e61d9e736f439c72ac009d
#
_entry.id   5b848d41b2e61d9e736f439c72ac009d
#
_cell.length_a   1.000
_cell.length_b   1.000
_cell.length_c   1.000
_cell.angle_alpha   90.00
_cell.angle_beta   90.00
_cell.angle_gamma   90.00
#
_symmetry.space_group_name_H-M   'P 1'
#
loop_
_entity.id
_entity.type
_entity.pdbx_description
1 polymer ?
#
loop_
_entity_poly.entity_id
_entity_poly.type
_entity_poly.pdbx_seq_one_letter_code
_entity_poly.pdbx_strand_id
1 'polypeptide(L)'
;MQKRNILGILVGLVIGLYTVLGMSLFIFINLKFNSVYYAQNIPHREGTEPDIIMLMENNDWIYTPEIDGISYDDDGSYAITREKGTKTSILDFSGDTLYFFSGSGESYLFNRNFSIQDAFDKHYHTIKYKQRTVQKEIRETVQPVIDEQPKPLINLQWLFNLIYQSRFN
;
A
#
# COMPACT_ATOMS: atom_id res chain seq x y z
N MET A 1 -33.80 28.11 36.23
CA MET A 1 -34.03 27.40 34.95
C MET A 1 -32.83 27.49 33.99
N GLN A 2 -32.10 28.59 33.91
CA GLN A 2 -31.00 28.80 32.95
C GLN A 2 -29.80 27.85 33.08
N LYS A 3 -29.36 27.46 34.29
CA LYS A 3 -28.20 26.57 34.51
C LYS A 3 -28.40 25.13 33.97
N ARG A 4 -29.64 24.59 34.01
CA ARG A 4 -29.93 23.23 33.44
C ARG A 4 -29.80 23.19 31.93
N ASN A 5 -30.15 24.26 31.23
CA ASN A 5 -30.06 24.33 29.79
C ASN A 5 -28.59 24.40 29.33
N ILE A 6 -27.75 25.14 30.06
CA ILE A 6 -26.30 25.25 29.75
C ILE A 6 -25.62 23.90 29.90
N LEU A 7 -25.90 23.14 30.96
CA LEU A 7 -25.34 21.79 31.17
C LEU A 7 -25.77 20.83 30.05
N GLY A 8 -27.03 20.88 29.63
CA GLY A 8 -27.50 20.04 28.50
C GLY A 8 -26.81 20.38 27.18
N ILE A 9 -26.59 21.65 26.92
CA ILE A 9 -25.83 22.11 25.71
C ILE A 9 -24.38 21.62 25.78
N LEU A 10 -23.70 21.78 26.91
CA LEU A 10 -22.32 21.31 27.10
C LEU A 10 -22.20 19.80 26.91
N VAL A 11 -23.07 19.02 27.48
CA VAL A 11 -23.11 17.55 27.33
C VAL A 11 -23.33 17.18 25.85
N GLY A 12 -24.28 17.86 25.19
CA GLY A 12 -24.53 17.65 23.74
C GLY A 12 -23.33 17.96 22.88
N LEU A 13 -22.61 19.06 23.15
CA LEU A 13 -21.37 19.42 22.44
C LEU A 13 -20.26 18.37 22.64
N VAL A 14 -20.09 17.89 23.88
CA VAL A 14 -19.09 16.87 24.19
C VAL A 14 -19.42 15.56 23.46
N ILE A 15 -20.66 15.09 23.50
CA ILE A 15 -21.10 13.89 22.78
C ILE A 15 -20.89 14.08 21.27
N GLY A 16 -21.29 15.23 20.73
CA GLY A 16 -21.11 15.55 19.30
C GLY A 16 -19.63 15.53 18.89
N LEU A 17 -18.76 16.11 19.72
CA LEU A 17 -17.32 16.09 19.47
C LEU A 17 -16.74 14.66 19.44
N TYR A 18 -17.08 13.84 20.44
CA TYR A 18 -16.64 12.44 20.48
C TYR A 18 -17.17 11.63 19.29
N THR A 19 -18.41 11.87 18.87
CA THR A 19 -18.97 11.20 17.68
C THR A 19 -18.19 11.56 16.42
N VAL A 20 -17.90 12.85 16.21
CA VAL A 20 -17.13 13.32 15.04
C VAL A 20 -15.70 12.74 15.04
N LEU A 21 -15.03 12.77 16.20
CA LEU A 21 -13.69 12.20 16.33
C LEU A 21 -13.69 10.68 16.06
N GLY A 22 -14.66 9.96 16.63
CA GLY A 22 -14.80 8.51 16.40
C GLY A 22 -15.06 8.17 14.93
N MET A 23 -15.94 8.92 14.25
CA MET A 23 -16.19 8.74 12.82
C MET A 23 -14.95 9.06 11.98
N SER A 24 -14.23 10.13 12.31
CA SER A 24 -13.01 10.51 11.59
C SER A 24 -11.92 9.44 11.73
N LEU A 25 -11.73 8.91 12.93
CA LEU A 25 -10.80 7.83 13.21
C LEU A 25 -11.21 6.55 12.47
N PHE A 26 -12.49 6.19 12.48
CA PHE A 26 -13.00 5.04 11.73
C PHE A 26 -12.74 5.18 10.23
N ILE A 27 -13.02 6.34 9.64
CA ILE A 27 -12.75 6.62 8.22
C ILE A 27 -11.26 6.47 7.93
N PHE A 28 -10.40 7.07 8.75
CA PHE A 28 -8.95 6.99 8.59
C PHE A 28 -8.46 5.54 8.60
N ILE A 29 -8.83 4.76 9.61
CA ILE A 29 -8.44 3.35 9.75
C ILE A 29 -8.97 2.54 8.55
N ASN A 30 -10.23 2.74 8.17
CA ASN A 30 -10.82 2.04 7.04
C ASN A 30 -10.06 2.30 5.73
N LEU A 31 -9.73 3.57 5.44
CA LEU A 31 -9.01 3.95 4.24
C LEU A 31 -7.57 3.41 4.22
N LYS A 32 -6.90 3.39 5.37
CA LYS A 32 -5.53 2.86 5.49
C LYS A 32 -5.49 1.34 5.36
N PHE A 33 -6.29 0.65 6.17
CA PHE A 33 -6.33 -0.82 6.19
C PHE A 33 -6.80 -1.44 4.87
N ASN A 34 -7.71 -0.79 4.15
CA ASN A 34 -8.21 -1.27 2.86
C ASN A 34 -7.63 -0.50 1.67
N SER A 35 -6.51 0.19 1.83
CA SER A 35 -5.93 1.05 0.81
C SER A 35 -5.58 0.30 -0.47
N VAL A 36 -5.04 -0.90 -0.36
CA VAL A 36 -4.70 -1.76 -1.51
C VAL A 36 -5.96 -2.20 -2.25
N TYR A 37 -7.02 -2.62 -1.53
CA TYR A 37 -8.31 -2.95 -2.13
C TYR A 37 -8.91 -1.77 -2.91
N TYR A 38 -8.91 -0.58 -2.32
CA TYR A 38 -9.42 0.62 -3.00
C TYR A 38 -8.57 1.01 -4.21
N ALA A 39 -7.26 0.85 -4.11
CA ALA A 39 -6.33 1.17 -5.17
C ALA A 39 -6.48 0.27 -6.41
N GLN A 40 -6.88 -0.98 -6.26
CA GLN A 40 -7.22 -1.87 -7.38
C GLN A 40 -8.40 -1.32 -8.23
N ASN A 41 -9.27 -0.52 -7.62
CA ASN A 41 -10.49 -0.02 -8.24
C ASN A 41 -10.45 1.50 -8.52
N ILE A 42 -9.31 2.17 -8.31
CA ILE A 42 -9.18 3.60 -8.60
C ILE A 42 -8.91 3.83 -10.09
N PRO A 43 -9.60 4.77 -10.75
CA PRO A 43 -9.24 5.18 -12.10
C PRO A 43 -7.81 5.75 -12.12
N HIS A 44 -6.97 5.23 -13.01
CA HIS A 44 -5.56 5.60 -13.08
C HIS A 44 -5.02 5.55 -14.50
N ARG A 45 -3.90 6.27 -14.73
CA ARG A 45 -3.15 6.21 -15.98
C ARG A 45 -2.38 4.90 -16.09
N GLU A 46 -2.27 4.35 -17.30
CA GLU A 46 -1.51 3.14 -17.59
C GLU A 46 -0.06 3.26 -17.07
N GLY A 47 0.39 2.24 -16.34
CA GLY A 47 1.75 2.12 -15.79
C GLY A 47 1.97 2.78 -14.42
N THR A 48 0.91 3.30 -13.76
CA THR A 48 1.04 3.89 -12.41
C THR A 48 0.98 2.88 -11.27
N GLU A 49 0.36 1.71 -11.45
CA GLU A 49 0.28 0.61 -10.47
C GLU A 49 -0.15 1.05 -9.04
N PRO A 50 -1.37 1.65 -8.87
CA PRO A 50 -1.78 2.26 -7.61
C PRO A 50 -1.81 1.30 -6.42
N ASP A 51 -2.18 0.03 -6.64
CA ASP A 51 -2.26 -1.01 -5.63
C ASP A 51 -0.89 -1.39 -5.07
N ILE A 52 0.13 -1.48 -5.93
CA ILE A 52 1.52 -1.69 -5.51
C ILE A 52 2.03 -0.47 -4.72
N ILE A 53 1.71 0.75 -5.18
CA ILE A 53 2.09 1.97 -4.47
C ILE A 53 1.44 2.02 -3.09
N MET A 54 0.15 1.65 -2.96
CA MET A 54 -0.53 1.62 -1.67
C MET A 54 -0.04 0.49 -0.77
N LEU A 55 0.38 -0.63 -1.34
CA LEU A 55 1.05 -1.71 -0.63
C LEU A 55 2.35 -1.22 0.02
N MET A 56 3.16 -0.42 -0.72
CA MET A 56 4.39 0.18 -0.22
C MET A 56 4.14 1.19 0.91
N GLU A 57 3.22 2.12 0.69
CA GLU A 57 3.03 3.28 1.58
C GLU A 57 2.25 2.97 2.86
N ASN A 58 1.51 1.88 2.86
CA ASN A 58 0.70 1.48 4.00
C ASN A 58 1.09 0.08 4.51
N ASN A 59 2.35 -0.33 4.35
CA ASN A 59 2.87 -1.61 4.76
C ASN A 59 2.54 -1.97 6.23
N ASP A 60 2.55 -1.00 7.15
CA ASP A 60 2.17 -1.18 8.55
C ASP A 60 0.66 -1.49 8.77
N TRP A 61 -0.16 -1.30 7.73
CA TRP A 61 -1.61 -1.42 7.81
C TRP A 61 -2.19 -2.52 6.95
N ILE A 62 -1.39 -3.14 6.09
CA ILE A 62 -1.86 -4.20 5.20
C ILE A 62 -2.04 -5.53 5.92
N TYR A 63 -2.94 -6.33 5.40
CA TYR A 63 -3.06 -7.72 5.81
C TYR A 63 -1.94 -8.56 5.19
N THR A 64 -1.28 -9.38 6.00
CA THR A 64 -0.23 -10.31 5.58
C THR A 64 -0.77 -11.75 5.57
N PRO A 65 -1.36 -12.21 4.45
CA PRO A 65 -1.94 -13.53 4.36
C PRO A 65 -0.86 -14.63 4.35
N GLU A 66 -1.17 -15.78 4.93
CA GLU A 66 -0.34 -16.99 4.76
C GLU A 66 -0.54 -17.53 3.34
N ILE A 67 0.49 -17.42 2.50
CA ILE A 67 0.48 -17.88 1.10
C ILE A 67 1.70 -18.77 0.87
N ASP A 68 1.50 -19.95 0.26
CA ASP A 68 2.59 -20.85 -0.06
C ASP A 68 3.64 -20.18 -0.97
N GLY A 69 4.91 -20.27 -0.57
CA GLY A 69 6.03 -19.63 -1.27
C GLY A 69 6.11 -18.11 -1.11
N ILE A 70 5.38 -17.50 -0.15
CA ILE A 70 5.52 -16.11 0.22
C ILE A 70 5.86 -15.99 1.70
N SER A 71 6.85 -15.19 2.01
CA SER A 71 7.22 -14.81 3.37
C SER A 71 7.35 -13.30 3.51
N TYR A 72 7.21 -12.81 4.73
CA TYR A 72 7.26 -11.39 5.08
C TYR A 72 8.35 -11.19 6.12
N ASP A 73 9.08 -10.08 6.00
CA ASP A 73 10.11 -9.68 6.95
C ASP A 73 9.83 -8.24 7.38
N ASP A 74 9.91 -7.96 8.69
CA ASP A 74 9.61 -6.67 9.30
C ASP A 74 10.77 -6.09 10.12
N ASP A 75 12.00 -6.61 9.95
CA ASP A 75 13.22 -6.16 10.64
C ASP A 75 13.64 -4.72 10.28
N GLY A 76 12.72 -3.74 10.47
CA GLY A 76 12.95 -2.31 10.20
C GLY A 76 12.74 -1.90 8.74
N SER A 77 12.51 -2.84 7.87
CA SER A 77 11.95 -2.70 6.54
C SER A 77 10.83 -3.74 6.37
N TYR A 78 9.82 -3.44 5.57
CA TYR A 78 8.82 -4.44 5.23
C TYR A 78 9.20 -5.08 3.91
N ALA A 79 9.52 -6.36 3.92
CA ALA A 79 9.86 -7.11 2.72
C ALA A 79 8.85 -8.22 2.41
N ILE A 80 8.54 -8.38 1.14
CA ILE A 80 7.78 -9.51 0.60
C ILE A 80 8.75 -10.37 -0.21
N THR A 81 9.01 -11.58 0.25
CA THR A 81 9.83 -12.56 -0.45
C THR A 81 8.92 -13.60 -1.11
N ARG A 82 9.12 -13.83 -2.39
CA ARG A 82 8.45 -14.88 -3.14
C ARG A 82 9.43 -15.91 -3.65
N GLU A 83 9.19 -17.17 -3.29
CA GLU A 83 9.90 -18.35 -3.81
C GLU A 83 9.07 -19.01 -4.91
N LYS A 84 9.66 -19.24 -6.07
CA LYS A 84 9.05 -19.96 -7.20
C LYS A 84 10.05 -20.92 -7.82
N GLY A 85 9.97 -22.18 -7.42
CA GLY A 85 10.96 -23.19 -7.79
C GLY A 85 12.34 -22.86 -7.21
N THR A 86 13.33 -22.61 -8.06
CA THR A 86 14.70 -22.24 -7.62
C THR A 86 14.97 -20.73 -7.62
N LYS A 87 13.93 -19.92 -7.89
CA LYS A 87 14.05 -18.45 -7.97
C LYS A 87 13.42 -17.82 -6.75
N THR A 88 14.13 -16.86 -6.17
CA THR A 88 13.66 -16.03 -5.08
C THR A 88 13.64 -14.58 -5.54
N SER A 89 12.47 -13.96 -5.49
CA SER A 89 12.31 -12.51 -5.75
C SER A 89 11.94 -11.82 -4.43
N ILE A 90 12.54 -10.67 -4.17
CA ILE A 90 12.32 -9.91 -2.93
C ILE A 90 11.88 -8.50 -3.30
N LEU A 91 10.79 -8.04 -2.72
CA LEU A 91 10.33 -6.68 -2.77
C LEU A 91 10.48 -6.07 -1.37
N ASP A 92 11.39 -5.13 -1.23
CA ASP A 92 11.75 -4.50 0.05
C ASP A 92 11.29 -3.04 0.06
N PHE A 93 10.53 -2.66 1.10
CA PHE A 93 10.02 -1.32 1.33
C PHE A 93 10.78 -0.68 2.49
N SER A 94 11.80 0.10 2.19
CA SER A 94 12.57 0.82 3.19
C SER A 94 12.31 2.34 3.09
N GLY A 95 11.55 2.85 4.04
CA GLY A 95 11.17 4.26 4.08
C GLY A 95 10.38 4.70 2.83
N ASP A 96 10.98 5.56 2.01
CA ASP A 96 10.40 6.12 0.78
C ASP A 96 10.83 5.39 -0.49
N THR A 97 11.59 4.32 -0.34
CA THR A 97 12.30 3.64 -1.42
C THR A 97 11.84 2.20 -1.52
N LEU A 98 11.62 1.76 -2.74
CA LEU A 98 11.34 0.37 -3.06
C LEU A 98 12.58 -0.23 -3.72
N TYR A 99 13.04 -1.33 -3.16
CA TYR A 99 14.05 -2.20 -3.77
C TYR A 99 13.38 -3.47 -4.29
N PHE A 100 13.67 -3.83 -5.51
CA PHE A 100 13.26 -5.11 -6.07
C PHE A 100 14.46 -5.94 -6.46
N PHE A 101 14.61 -7.11 -5.87
CA PHE A 101 15.61 -8.11 -6.21
C PHE A 101 14.92 -9.21 -7.03
N SER A 102 15.26 -9.26 -8.32
CA SER A 102 14.71 -10.23 -9.24
C SER A 102 15.28 -11.63 -9.00
N GLY A 103 14.48 -12.66 -9.22
CA GLY A 103 14.95 -14.05 -9.21
C GLY A 103 16.00 -14.39 -10.26
N SER A 104 16.35 -13.49 -11.17
CA SER A 104 17.47 -13.58 -12.10
C SER A 104 18.78 -13.01 -11.55
N GLY A 105 18.75 -12.38 -10.36
CA GLY A 105 19.92 -11.78 -9.71
C GLY A 105 20.16 -10.31 -10.05
N GLU A 106 19.21 -9.66 -10.69
CA GLU A 106 19.21 -8.22 -10.94
C GLU A 106 18.54 -7.48 -9.79
N SER A 107 18.92 -6.23 -9.54
CA SER A 107 18.30 -5.36 -8.54
C SER A 107 17.87 -4.03 -9.13
N TYR A 108 16.75 -3.50 -8.65
CA TYR A 108 16.14 -2.29 -9.15
C TYR A 108 15.73 -1.40 -7.98
N LEU A 109 16.01 -0.11 -8.13
CA LEU A 109 15.63 0.93 -7.19
C LEU A 109 14.49 1.76 -7.79
N PHE A 110 13.40 1.90 -7.06
CA PHE A 110 12.23 2.68 -7.48
C PHE A 110 12.01 3.89 -6.58
N ASN A 111 11.51 4.96 -7.16
CA ASN A 111 10.99 6.09 -6.42
C ASN A 111 9.51 5.88 -6.02
N ARG A 112 8.97 6.81 -5.23
CA ARG A 112 7.56 6.82 -4.79
C ARG A 112 6.51 6.77 -5.90
N ASN A 113 6.88 7.11 -7.14
CA ASN A 113 5.97 7.08 -8.29
C ASN A 113 6.09 5.78 -9.09
N PHE A 114 6.73 4.76 -8.51
CA PHE A 114 6.96 3.45 -9.13
C PHE A 114 7.75 3.54 -10.44
N SER A 115 8.68 4.49 -10.53
CA SER A 115 9.62 4.64 -11.65
C SER A 115 11.00 4.18 -11.22
N ILE A 116 11.66 3.39 -12.07
CA ILE A 116 13.01 2.88 -11.80
C ILE A 116 14.01 4.05 -11.90
N GLN A 117 14.80 4.22 -10.84
CA GLN A 117 15.89 5.17 -10.75
C GLN A 117 17.20 4.55 -11.15
N ASP A 118 17.49 3.35 -10.62
CA ASP A 118 18.71 2.62 -10.87
C ASP A 118 18.43 1.13 -11.07
N ALA A 119 19.31 0.46 -11.83
CA ALA A 119 19.26 -0.97 -12.08
C ALA A 119 20.67 -1.56 -12.15
N PHE A 120 20.87 -2.69 -11.47
CA PHE A 120 22.18 -3.34 -11.34
C PHE A 120 22.07 -4.84 -11.59
N ASP A 121 23.14 -5.43 -12.12
CA ASP A 121 23.33 -6.88 -12.16
C ASP A 121 23.83 -7.42 -10.81
N LYS A 122 23.99 -8.74 -10.72
CA LYS A 122 24.52 -9.44 -9.53
C LYS A 122 25.96 -9.04 -9.15
N HIS A 123 26.68 -8.31 -9.99
CA HIS A 123 28.03 -7.78 -9.75
C HIS A 123 28.04 -6.27 -9.51
N TYR A 124 26.85 -5.66 -9.32
CA TYR A 124 26.64 -4.21 -9.11
C TYR A 124 27.06 -3.35 -10.30
N HIS A 125 27.05 -3.89 -11.52
CA HIS A 125 27.21 -3.08 -12.73
C HIS A 125 25.84 -2.55 -13.17
N THR A 126 25.79 -1.28 -13.54
CA THR A 126 24.57 -0.68 -14.09
C THR A 126 24.15 -1.37 -15.39
N ILE A 127 22.88 -1.73 -15.47
CA ILE A 127 22.30 -2.44 -16.62
C ILE A 127 21.22 -1.63 -17.33
N LYS A 128 20.97 -1.97 -18.59
CA LYS A 128 19.80 -1.49 -19.33
C LYS A 128 18.58 -2.33 -18.96
N TYR A 129 17.47 -1.68 -18.73
CA TYR A 129 16.23 -2.33 -18.37
C TYR A 129 15.05 -1.85 -19.23
N LYS A 130 13.98 -2.65 -19.25
CA LYS A 130 12.67 -2.26 -19.78
C LYS A 130 11.71 -2.15 -18.59
N GLN A 131 11.32 -0.94 -18.23
CA GLN A 131 10.49 -0.68 -17.06
C GLN A 131 9.25 -1.58 -16.99
N ARG A 132 8.51 -1.73 -18.10
CA ARG A 132 7.32 -2.60 -18.14
C ARG A 132 7.62 -4.07 -17.82
N THR A 133 8.80 -4.59 -18.18
CA THR A 133 9.18 -5.97 -17.88
C THR A 133 9.42 -6.15 -16.39
N VAL A 134 10.14 -5.21 -15.77
CA VAL A 134 10.43 -5.23 -14.34
C VAL A 134 9.14 -5.03 -13.52
N GLN A 135 8.30 -4.08 -13.92
CA GLN A 135 7.00 -3.85 -13.27
C GLN A 135 6.10 -5.10 -13.33
N LYS A 136 6.11 -5.82 -14.46
CA LYS A 136 5.38 -7.08 -14.58
C LYS A 136 5.91 -8.15 -13.62
N GLU A 137 7.23 -8.28 -13.47
CA GLU A 137 7.85 -9.23 -12.53
C GLU A 137 7.51 -8.88 -11.07
N ILE A 138 7.54 -7.59 -10.72
CA ILE A 138 7.09 -7.14 -9.40
C ILE A 138 5.62 -7.49 -9.18
N ARG A 139 4.75 -7.19 -10.16
CA ARG A 139 3.34 -7.53 -10.08
C ARG A 139 3.13 -9.02 -9.88
N GLU A 140 3.82 -9.86 -10.65
CA GLU A 140 3.78 -11.31 -10.44
C GLU A 140 4.21 -11.70 -9.03
N THR A 141 5.18 -11.02 -8.44
CA THR A 141 5.67 -11.28 -7.09
C THR A 141 4.60 -10.96 -6.03
N VAL A 142 3.94 -9.81 -6.12
CA VAL A 142 3.03 -9.33 -5.08
C VAL A 142 1.54 -9.60 -5.35
N GLN A 143 1.17 -10.01 -6.56
CA GLN A 143 -0.24 -10.22 -6.93
C GLN A 143 -0.97 -11.16 -5.97
N PRO A 144 -0.40 -12.30 -5.51
CA PRO A 144 -1.08 -13.14 -4.54
C PRO A 144 -1.41 -12.41 -3.22
N VAL A 145 -0.52 -11.51 -2.77
CA VAL A 145 -0.75 -10.69 -1.56
C VAL A 145 -1.86 -9.68 -1.79
N ILE A 146 -1.88 -9.06 -2.98
CA ILE A 146 -2.90 -8.08 -3.39
C ILE A 146 -4.28 -8.75 -3.50
N ASP A 147 -4.35 -9.94 -4.06
CA ASP A 147 -5.62 -10.68 -4.27
C ASP A 147 -6.27 -11.12 -2.94
N GLU A 148 -5.46 -11.38 -1.92
CA GLU A 148 -5.92 -11.79 -0.58
C GLU A 148 -6.22 -10.61 0.36
N GLN A 149 -6.07 -9.36 -0.09
CA GLN A 149 -6.41 -8.22 0.75
C GLN A 149 -7.90 -8.18 1.10
N PRO A 150 -8.25 -7.91 2.36
CA PRO A 150 -9.63 -7.96 2.81
C PRO A 150 -10.50 -6.90 2.13
N LYS A 151 -11.75 -7.29 1.85
CA LYS A 151 -12.75 -6.33 1.37
C LYS A 151 -13.25 -5.50 2.55
N PRO A 152 -13.43 -4.20 2.39
CA PRO A 152 -13.94 -3.32 3.45
C PRO A 152 -15.37 -3.68 3.84
N LEU A 153 -15.67 -3.71 5.14
CA LEU A 153 -17.05 -3.88 5.65
C LEU A 153 -17.95 -2.72 5.21
N ILE A 154 -17.41 -1.51 5.20
CA ILE A 154 -18.07 -0.30 4.68
C ILE A 154 -17.20 0.20 3.54
N ASN A 155 -17.76 0.19 2.33
CA ASN A 155 -17.05 0.62 1.14
C ASN A 155 -16.99 2.15 1.05
N LEU A 156 -15.79 2.71 1.19
CA LEU A 156 -15.48 4.13 1.07
C LEU A 156 -14.71 4.46 -0.22
N GLN A 157 -14.89 3.67 -1.29
CA GLN A 157 -14.20 3.85 -2.57
C GLN A 157 -14.32 5.29 -3.12
N TRP A 158 -15.52 5.88 -3.01
CA TRP A 158 -15.75 7.25 -3.47
C TRP A 158 -14.86 8.27 -2.75
N LEU A 159 -14.66 8.08 -1.43
CA LEU A 159 -13.81 8.95 -0.62
C LEU A 159 -12.32 8.70 -0.91
N PHE A 160 -11.95 7.44 -1.09
CA PHE A 160 -10.60 7.07 -1.52
C PHE A 160 -10.27 7.71 -2.88
N ASN A 161 -11.17 7.63 -3.85
CA ASN A 161 -11.00 8.27 -5.14
C ASN A 161 -10.86 9.79 -5.01
N LEU A 162 -11.70 10.42 -4.19
CA LEU A 162 -11.63 11.88 -3.96
C LEU A 162 -10.25 12.32 -3.44
N ILE A 163 -9.63 11.51 -2.57
CA ILE A 163 -8.34 11.81 -1.95
C ILE A 163 -7.16 11.51 -2.87
N TYR A 164 -7.18 10.36 -3.56
CA TYR A 164 -5.99 9.80 -4.21
C TYR A 164 -6.02 9.82 -5.74
N GLN A 165 -7.17 9.99 -6.38
CA GLN A 165 -7.29 9.88 -7.85
C GLN A 165 -6.39 10.86 -8.60
N SER A 166 -6.24 12.10 -8.10
CA SER A 166 -5.38 13.10 -8.74
C SER A 166 -3.90 12.71 -8.78
N ARG A 167 -3.47 11.79 -7.92
CA ARG A 167 -2.11 11.28 -7.87
C ARG A 167 -1.83 10.23 -8.94
N PHE A 168 -2.85 9.48 -9.36
CA PHE A 168 -2.70 8.35 -10.26
C PHE A 168 -3.15 8.64 -11.70
N ASN A 169 -3.67 9.83 -11.95
CA ASN A 169 -4.09 10.30 -13.29
C ASN A 169 -2.99 11.00 -14.06
#